data_10bb7cffebe7db109e87d5f9b380bb4a
#
_entry.id   10bb7cffebe7db109e87d5f9b380bb4a
#
_cell.length_a   1.000
_cell.length_b   1.000
_cell.length_c   1.000
_cell.angle_alpha   90.00
_cell.angle_beta   90.00
_cell.angle_gamma   90.00
#
_symmetry.space_group_name_H-M   'P 1'
#
loop_
_entity.id
_entity.type
_entity.pdbx_description
1 polymer ?
#
loop_
_entity_poly.entity_id
_entity_poly.type
_entity_poly.pdbx_seq_one_letter_code
_entity_poly.pdbx_strand_id
1 'polypeptide(L)'
;GAGGAVAAAELADAGLDVVVLEQGHHWTSADFTQREDEMMPRLFEEGGMRQTEDGSIIVMQGRCVGGSTVHNLCYAFRTPDPILRMWRDEHGLGELTTEAMAAPFERVERNLKVKQIRDDEVNAMNQAIRRGTEALGWSGFVTKHNREACVQSGYCILGCSYDAKQSMLVTYVPRAERAGARVLSNARADRIDVSDGRVRGVVGRVVDHAGIPGACIDVRAKVVVLAAGAIASPDLLLRSRIANRSGQVGR
;
A
#
# COMPACT_ATOMS: atom_id res chain seq x y z
N GLY A 1 -1.27 3.79 2.00
CA GLY A 1 -0.73 2.55 1.40
C GLY A 1 0.71 2.28 1.86
N ALA A 2 1.34 1.24 1.29
CA ALA A 2 2.66 0.76 1.73
C ALA A 2 3.73 1.88 1.70
N GLY A 3 3.93 2.52 0.55
CA GLY A 3 4.97 3.55 0.40
C GLY A 3 4.72 4.77 1.27
N GLY A 4 3.48 5.28 1.28
CA GLY A 4 3.13 6.48 2.05
C GLY A 4 3.26 6.30 3.57
N ALA A 5 2.85 5.14 4.09
CA ALA A 5 2.93 4.87 5.52
C ALA A 5 4.39 4.72 6.00
N VAL A 6 5.23 4.05 5.20
CA VAL A 6 6.68 3.93 5.52
C VAL A 6 7.34 5.31 5.46
N ALA A 7 7.10 6.09 4.39
CA ALA A 7 7.66 7.43 4.27
C ALA A 7 7.22 8.33 5.43
N ALA A 8 5.93 8.30 5.80
CA ALA A 8 5.41 9.09 6.91
C ALA A 8 6.09 8.74 8.24
N ALA A 9 6.26 7.45 8.53
CA ALA A 9 6.90 7.01 9.76
C ALA A 9 8.38 7.38 9.82
N GLU A 10 9.14 7.12 8.76
CA GLU A 10 10.57 7.43 8.72
C GLU A 10 10.83 8.94 8.79
N LEU A 11 10.00 9.76 8.12
CA LEU A 11 10.13 11.23 8.17
C LEU A 11 9.73 11.80 9.54
N ALA A 12 8.66 11.29 10.15
CA ALA A 12 8.24 11.72 11.48
C ALA A 12 9.24 11.32 12.57
N ASP A 13 9.79 10.09 12.52
CA ASP A 13 10.85 9.64 13.41
C ASP A 13 12.12 10.50 13.28
N ALA A 14 12.36 11.07 12.09
CA ALA A 14 13.44 12.04 11.86
C ALA A 14 13.12 13.46 12.37
N GLY A 15 11.99 13.66 13.03
CA GLY A 15 11.56 14.94 13.61
C GLY A 15 10.94 15.93 12.63
N LEU A 16 10.52 15.48 11.45
CA LEU A 16 9.86 16.36 10.48
C LEU A 16 8.35 16.46 10.79
N ASP A 17 7.76 17.65 10.53
CA ASP A 17 6.31 17.84 10.60
C ASP A 17 5.66 17.19 9.36
N VAL A 18 4.93 16.10 9.58
CA VAL A 18 4.35 15.26 8.53
C VAL A 18 2.83 15.29 8.58
N VAL A 19 2.23 15.55 7.42
CA VAL A 19 0.78 15.39 7.20
C VAL A 19 0.56 14.36 6.10
N VAL A 20 -0.27 13.37 6.37
CA VAL A 20 -0.70 12.35 5.40
C VAL A 20 -2.14 12.64 5.00
N LEU A 21 -2.41 12.74 3.71
CA LEU A 21 -3.77 12.83 3.15
C LEU A 21 -4.15 11.46 2.59
N GLU A 22 -5.21 10.87 3.11
CA GLU A 22 -5.80 9.61 2.63
C GLU A 22 -7.25 9.85 2.24
N GLN A 23 -7.61 9.55 1.00
CA GLN A 23 -8.99 9.77 0.52
C GLN A 23 -10.00 8.80 1.15
N GLY A 24 -9.55 7.62 1.55
CA GLY A 24 -10.40 6.63 2.20
C GLY A 24 -10.58 6.87 3.69
N HIS A 25 -11.51 6.11 4.28
CA HIS A 25 -11.81 6.20 5.70
C HIS A 25 -10.76 5.49 6.57
N HIS A 26 -10.70 5.85 7.84
CA HIS A 26 -9.89 5.16 8.84
C HIS A 26 -10.76 4.08 9.52
N TRP A 27 -10.74 2.89 8.93
CA TRP A 27 -11.36 1.70 9.52
C TRP A 27 -10.41 1.03 10.52
N THR A 28 -10.95 0.38 11.52
CA THR A 28 -10.21 -0.39 12.52
C THR A 28 -10.62 -1.87 12.45
N SER A 29 -9.91 -2.74 13.16
CA SER A 29 -10.28 -4.15 13.26
C SER A 29 -11.70 -4.39 13.78
N ALA A 30 -12.22 -3.49 14.61
CA ALA A 30 -13.60 -3.54 15.12
C ALA A 30 -14.66 -3.28 14.04
N ASP A 31 -14.28 -2.62 12.94
CA ASP A 31 -15.18 -2.28 11.84
C ASP A 31 -15.22 -3.37 10.75
N PHE A 32 -14.33 -4.36 10.81
CA PHE A 32 -14.24 -5.42 9.81
C PHE A 32 -15.21 -6.55 10.12
N THR A 33 -16.30 -6.61 9.37
CA THR A 33 -17.44 -7.50 9.62
C THR A 33 -17.28 -8.89 9.02
N GLN A 34 -16.25 -9.13 8.21
CA GLN A 34 -16.05 -10.35 7.41
C GLN A 34 -17.17 -10.61 6.38
N ARG A 35 -17.99 -9.61 6.11
CA ARG A 35 -19.06 -9.67 5.10
C ARG A 35 -18.62 -8.95 3.84
N GLU A 36 -18.69 -9.65 2.73
CA GLU A 36 -18.19 -9.16 1.43
C GLU A 36 -18.98 -7.97 0.93
N ASP A 37 -20.32 -8.05 1.05
CA ASP A 37 -21.26 -7.00 0.67
C ASP A 37 -21.07 -5.69 1.45
N GLU A 38 -20.54 -5.77 2.67
CA GLU A 38 -20.23 -4.61 3.50
C GLU A 38 -18.80 -4.09 3.29
N MET A 39 -17.82 -5.01 3.23
CA MET A 39 -16.42 -4.63 3.28
C MET A 39 -15.82 -4.27 1.91
N MET A 40 -16.31 -4.86 0.82
CA MET A 40 -15.84 -4.48 -0.53
C MET A 40 -16.08 -3.00 -0.82
N PRO A 41 -17.29 -2.43 -0.62
CA PRO A 41 -17.52 -0.99 -0.82
C PRO A 41 -16.71 -0.09 0.11
N ARG A 42 -16.37 -0.56 1.32
CA ARG A 42 -15.64 0.23 2.31
C ARG A 42 -14.13 0.28 2.06
N LEU A 43 -13.54 -0.84 1.64
CA LEU A 43 -12.09 -1.00 1.58
C LEU A 43 -11.50 -0.76 0.18
N PHE A 44 -12.31 -0.94 -0.86
CA PHE A 44 -11.82 -0.87 -2.23
C PHE A 44 -12.30 0.37 -2.97
N GLU A 45 -11.47 0.88 -3.84
CA GLU A 45 -11.85 1.90 -4.80
C GLU A 45 -12.94 1.35 -5.71
N GLU A 46 -14.03 2.11 -5.89
CA GLU A 46 -15.21 1.68 -6.68
C GLU A 46 -15.78 0.31 -6.24
N GLY A 47 -15.69 -0.01 -4.95
CA GLY A 47 -16.15 -1.30 -4.42
C GLY A 47 -15.45 -2.53 -4.99
N GLY A 48 -14.23 -2.37 -5.53
CA GLY A 48 -13.47 -3.44 -6.17
C GLY A 48 -13.86 -3.70 -7.63
N MET A 49 -14.70 -2.85 -8.22
CA MET A 49 -15.18 -2.99 -9.60
C MET A 49 -14.38 -2.19 -10.63
N ARG A 50 -13.32 -1.49 -10.19
CA ARG A 50 -12.43 -0.78 -11.12
C ARG A 50 -11.78 -1.76 -12.08
N GLN A 51 -11.80 -1.43 -13.37
CA GLN A 51 -11.23 -2.27 -14.40
C GLN A 51 -10.63 -1.43 -15.53
N THR A 52 -9.86 -2.06 -16.40
CA THR A 52 -9.40 -1.45 -17.65
C THR A 52 -10.58 -1.16 -18.58
N GLU A 53 -10.39 -0.24 -19.53
CA GLU A 53 -11.45 0.19 -20.48
C GLU A 53 -12.03 -0.98 -21.27
N ASP A 54 -11.19 -1.96 -21.62
CA ASP A 54 -11.60 -3.19 -22.32
C ASP A 54 -12.16 -4.29 -21.39
N GLY A 55 -12.20 -4.03 -20.06
CA GLY A 55 -12.69 -4.98 -19.07
C GLY A 55 -11.80 -6.20 -18.82
N SER A 56 -10.60 -6.25 -19.41
CA SER A 56 -9.73 -7.44 -19.34
C SER A 56 -9.04 -7.60 -17.99
N ILE A 57 -8.82 -6.50 -17.24
CA ILE A 57 -8.13 -6.51 -15.94
C ILE A 57 -8.97 -5.78 -14.89
N ILE A 58 -9.27 -6.48 -13.81
CA ILE A 58 -9.87 -5.88 -12.60
C ILE A 58 -8.75 -5.36 -11.72
N VAL A 59 -8.86 -4.09 -11.29
CA VAL A 59 -7.87 -3.41 -10.45
C VAL A 59 -8.39 -3.29 -9.03
N MET A 60 -7.99 -4.20 -8.17
CA MET A 60 -8.35 -4.21 -6.76
C MET A 60 -7.45 -3.27 -5.96
N GLN A 61 -7.79 -2.00 -5.93
CA GLN A 61 -7.05 -0.95 -5.22
C GLN A 61 -7.72 -0.57 -3.90
N GLY A 62 -6.94 -0.44 -2.82
CA GLY A 62 -7.46 -0.03 -1.53
C GLY A 62 -7.77 1.46 -1.46
N ARG A 63 -8.88 1.78 -0.76
CA ARG A 63 -9.32 3.13 -0.43
C ARG A 63 -9.63 3.22 1.06
N CYS A 64 -8.59 3.21 1.86
CA CYS A 64 -8.66 3.33 3.32
C CYS A 64 -7.29 3.68 3.89
N VAL A 65 -7.22 4.15 5.12
CA VAL A 65 -5.95 4.30 5.84
C VAL A 65 -5.23 2.95 5.87
N GLY A 66 -3.97 2.94 5.43
CA GLY A 66 -3.20 1.72 5.20
C GLY A 66 -3.27 1.19 3.76
N GLY A 67 -4.22 1.65 2.95
CA GLY A 67 -4.36 1.31 1.52
C GLY A 67 -4.49 -0.20 1.27
N SER A 68 -4.01 -0.67 0.13
CA SER A 68 -4.13 -2.09 -0.27
C SER A 68 -3.46 -3.09 0.68
N THR A 69 -2.64 -2.64 1.64
CA THR A 69 -2.08 -3.53 2.67
C THR A 69 -3.14 -4.04 3.65
N VAL A 70 -4.30 -3.36 3.74
CA VAL A 70 -5.41 -3.75 4.63
C VAL A 70 -6.17 -4.95 4.08
N HIS A 71 -6.25 -5.10 2.76
CA HIS A 71 -7.03 -6.15 2.10
C HIS A 71 -6.20 -7.13 1.24
N ASN A 72 -4.86 -7.06 1.29
CA ASN A 72 -4.01 -8.04 0.63
C ASN A 72 -4.01 -9.41 1.35
N LEU A 73 -3.34 -10.40 0.74
CA LEU A 73 -3.28 -11.77 1.27
C LEU A 73 -2.04 -12.06 2.14
N CYS A 74 -1.39 -11.04 2.67
CA CYS A 74 -0.22 -11.12 3.57
C CYS A 74 1.06 -11.69 2.94
N TYR A 75 1.10 -12.00 1.66
CA TYR A 75 2.31 -12.52 1.03
C TYR A 75 3.43 -11.48 1.07
N ALA A 76 4.61 -11.91 1.51
CA ALA A 76 5.78 -11.07 1.63
C ALA A 76 6.95 -11.65 0.82
N PHE A 77 7.34 -10.92 -0.22
CA PHE A 77 8.45 -11.27 -1.10
C PHE A 77 9.42 -10.09 -1.18
N ARG A 78 10.72 -10.40 -1.19
CA ARG A 78 11.72 -9.43 -1.62
C ARG A 78 11.69 -9.34 -3.15
N THR A 79 11.99 -8.16 -3.68
CA THR A 79 12.13 -8.01 -5.13
C THR A 79 13.21 -8.97 -5.65
N PRO A 80 12.89 -9.84 -6.63
CA PRO A 80 13.84 -10.79 -7.16
C PRO A 80 15.01 -10.08 -7.86
N ASP A 81 16.18 -10.68 -7.79
CA ASP A 81 17.43 -10.22 -8.42
C ASP A 81 17.30 -9.84 -9.90
N PRO A 82 16.62 -10.64 -10.75
CA PRO A 82 16.44 -10.26 -12.15
C PRO A 82 15.67 -8.93 -12.32
N ILE A 83 14.72 -8.65 -11.44
CA ILE A 83 13.95 -7.40 -11.48
C ILE A 83 14.81 -6.22 -11.01
N LEU A 84 15.62 -6.38 -9.95
CA LEU A 84 16.56 -5.33 -9.53
C LEU A 84 17.56 -5.01 -10.63
N ARG A 85 18.07 -6.03 -11.33
CA ARG A 85 18.96 -5.84 -12.48
C ARG A 85 18.26 -5.10 -13.61
N MET A 86 17.04 -5.49 -13.98
CA MET A 86 16.25 -4.80 -15.00
C MET A 86 16.05 -3.32 -14.64
N TRP A 87 15.68 -2.99 -13.40
CA TRP A 87 15.51 -1.62 -12.96
C TRP A 87 16.82 -0.82 -13.05
N ARG A 88 17.95 -1.41 -12.68
CA ARG A 88 19.26 -0.80 -12.80
C ARG A 88 19.65 -0.54 -14.26
N ASP A 89 19.55 -1.58 -15.10
CA ASP A 89 20.13 -1.57 -16.45
C ASP A 89 19.22 -0.85 -17.46
N GLU A 90 17.90 -0.95 -17.33
CA GLU A 90 16.94 -0.39 -18.27
C GLU A 90 16.33 0.96 -17.79
N HIS A 91 16.28 1.18 -16.48
CA HIS A 91 15.65 2.37 -15.90
C HIS A 91 16.62 3.30 -15.15
N GLY A 92 17.91 3.00 -15.18
CA GLY A 92 18.94 3.87 -14.59
C GLY A 92 18.92 3.92 -13.05
N LEU A 93 18.32 2.93 -12.37
CA LEU A 93 18.22 2.88 -10.92
C LEU A 93 19.43 2.16 -10.31
N GLY A 94 20.64 2.63 -10.59
CA GLY A 94 21.91 1.97 -10.27
C GLY A 94 22.15 1.64 -8.82
N GLU A 95 21.48 2.34 -7.89
CA GLU A 95 21.59 2.11 -6.46
C GLU A 95 20.77 0.90 -5.95
N LEU A 96 19.85 0.37 -6.74
CA LEU A 96 18.97 -0.74 -6.35
C LEU A 96 19.63 -2.10 -6.60
N THR A 97 20.71 -2.39 -5.88
CA THR A 97 21.34 -3.72 -5.91
C THR A 97 20.79 -4.61 -4.80
N THR A 98 20.99 -5.92 -4.92
CA THR A 98 20.58 -6.90 -3.90
C THR A 98 21.22 -6.58 -2.55
N GLU A 99 22.50 -6.21 -2.55
CA GLU A 99 23.26 -5.83 -1.34
C GLU A 99 22.72 -4.55 -0.72
N ALA A 100 22.50 -3.51 -1.52
CA ALA A 100 21.94 -2.23 -1.03
C ALA A 100 20.53 -2.38 -0.48
N MET A 101 19.72 -3.26 -1.09
CA MET A 101 18.34 -3.52 -0.67
C MET A 101 18.22 -4.48 0.53
N ALA A 102 19.27 -5.19 0.91
CA ALA A 102 19.22 -6.17 2.00
C ALA A 102 18.77 -5.56 3.33
N ALA A 103 19.45 -4.52 3.80
CA ALA A 103 19.12 -3.85 5.06
C ALA A 103 17.74 -3.18 5.08
N PRO A 104 17.29 -2.45 4.03
CA PRO A 104 15.90 -2.00 3.91
C PRO A 104 14.88 -3.12 4.00
N PHE A 105 15.07 -4.23 3.26
CA PHE A 105 14.17 -5.38 3.32
C PHE A 105 14.08 -5.96 4.74
N GLU A 106 15.22 -6.22 5.39
CA GLU A 106 15.25 -6.74 6.75
C GLU A 106 14.55 -5.83 7.75
N ARG A 107 14.72 -4.52 7.63
CA ARG A 107 14.03 -3.54 8.48
C ARG A 107 12.52 -3.60 8.29
N VAL A 108 12.04 -3.64 7.05
CA VAL A 108 10.60 -3.76 6.74
C VAL A 108 10.05 -5.11 7.21
N GLU A 109 10.75 -6.21 6.94
CA GLU A 109 10.35 -7.56 7.37
C GLU A 109 10.21 -7.65 8.90
N ARG A 110 11.15 -7.06 9.66
CA ARG A 110 11.04 -7.00 11.13
C ARG A 110 9.84 -6.18 11.59
N ASN A 111 9.60 -5.00 11.01
CA ASN A 111 8.49 -4.14 11.37
C ASN A 111 7.14 -4.74 11.04
N LEU A 112 7.06 -5.49 9.95
CA LEU A 112 5.85 -6.20 9.52
C LEU A 112 5.76 -7.61 10.08
N LYS A 113 6.67 -8.03 10.95
CA LYS A 113 6.74 -9.38 11.52
C LYS A 113 6.65 -10.48 10.48
N VAL A 114 7.34 -10.28 9.36
CA VAL A 114 7.39 -11.28 8.27
C VAL A 114 8.07 -12.55 8.77
N LYS A 115 7.37 -13.66 8.62
CA LYS A 115 7.88 -14.96 9.04
C LYS A 115 7.52 -16.07 8.06
N GLN A 116 8.30 -17.13 8.08
CA GLN A 116 7.99 -18.36 7.38
C GLN A 116 6.71 -18.97 7.95
N ILE A 117 5.80 -19.38 7.08
CA ILE A 117 4.61 -20.14 7.48
C ILE A 117 5.04 -21.53 7.92
N ARG A 118 4.55 -21.98 9.06
CA ARG A 118 4.82 -23.32 9.59
C ARG A 118 4.03 -24.37 8.81
N ASP A 119 4.51 -25.59 8.78
CA ASP A 119 3.87 -26.69 8.04
C ASP A 119 2.45 -27.00 8.57
N ASP A 120 2.20 -26.82 9.88
CA ASP A 120 0.89 -26.99 10.50
C ASP A 120 -0.11 -25.86 10.16
N GLU A 121 0.37 -24.75 9.63
CA GLU A 121 -0.45 -23.63 9.12
C GLU A 121 -0.79 -23.77 7.62
N VAL A 122 -0.18 -24.73 6.91
CA VAL A 122 -0.43 -24.97 5.49
C VAL A 122 -1.68 -25.83 5.34
N ASN A 123 -2.72 -25.30 4.69
CA ASN A 123 -3.99 -26.02 4.53
C ASN A 123 -3.88 -27.24 3.61
N ALA A 124 -4.87 -28.16 3.67
CA ALA A 124 -4.87 -29.41 2.94
C ALA A 124 -4.72 -29.26 1.42
N MET A 125 -5.31 -28.20 0.84
CA MET A 125 -5.21 -27.93 -0.59
C MET A 125 -3.76 -27.58 -0.98
N ASN A 126 -3.10 -26.70 -0.25
CA ASN A 126 -1.71 -26.35 -0.50
C ASN A 126 -0.74 -27.51 -0.21
N GLN A 127 -1.06 -28.34 0.77
CA GLN A 127 -0.31 -29.61 0.98
C GLN A 127 -0.44 -30.57 -0.20
N ALA A 128 -1.61 -30.66 -0.84
CA ALA A 128 -1.77 -31.48 -2.04
C ALA A 128 -0.96 -30.94 -3.21
N ILE A 129 -0.97 -29.60 -3.41
CA ILE A 129 -0.12 -28.96 -4.43
C ILE A 129 1.35 -29.24 -4.17
N ARG A 130 1.82 -29.12 -2.91
CA ARG A 130 3.21 -29.43 -2.52
C ARG A 130 3.60 -30.86 -2.90
N ARG A 131 2.78 -31.86 -2.52
CA ARG A 131 3.03 -33.26 -2.90
C ARG A 131 3.09 -33.46 -4.43
N GLY A 132 2.18 -32.82 -5.17
CA GLY A 132 2.17 -32.89 -6.63
C GLY A 132 3.41 -32.25 -7.24
N THR A 133 3.84 -31.11 -6.73
CA THR A 133 5.07 -30.40 -7.15
C THR A 133 6.31 -31.28 -6.92
N GLU A 134 6.42 -31.89 -5.74
CA GLU A 134 7.49 -32.80 -5.37
C GLU A 134 7.52 -34.05 -6.27
N ALA A 135 6.34 -34.64 -6.53
CA ALA A 135 6.22 -35.84 -7.41
C ALA A 135 6.62 -35.55 -8.85
N LEU A 136 6.45 -34.32 -9.34
CA LEU A 136 6.86 -33.87 -10.67
C LEU A 136 8.33 -33.41 -10.74
N GLY A 137 9.04 -33.39 -9.63
CA GLY A 137 10.41 -32.87 -9.55
C GLY A 137 10.50 -31.35 -9.76
N TRP A 138 9.40 -30.62 -9.55
CA TRP A 138 9.38 -29.16 -9.66
C TRP A 138 9.83 -28.51 -8.36
N SER A 139 10.44 -27.33 -8.46
CA SER A 139 10.80 -26.53 -7.31
C SER A 139 9.58 -25.77 -6.77
N GLY A 140 9.47 -25.70 -5.46
CA GLY A 140 8.42 -24.95 -4.77
C GLY A 140 8.86 -24.59 -3.35
N PHE A 141 8.21 -23.60 -2.76
CA PHE A 141 8.47 -23.21 -1.37
C PHE A 141 7.20 -22.69 -0.71
N VAL A 142 7.14 -22.81 0.60
CA VAL A 142 6.11 -22.18 1.42
C VAL A 142 6.42 -20.70 1.56
N THR A 143 5.44 -19.84 1.28
CA THR A 143 5.62 -18.38 1.29
C THR A 143 5.82 -17.83 2.70
N LYS A 144 6.52 -16.68 2.80
CA LYS A 144 6.53 -15.87 4.01
C LYS A 144 5.30 -14.97 4.05
N HIS A 145 4.78 -14.74 5.27
CA HIS A 145 3.65 -13.86 5.49
C HIS A 145 3.94 -12.82 6.57
N ASN A 146 3.37 -11.61 6.43
CA ASN A 146 3.37 -10.58 7.44
C ASN A 146 2.16 -10.72 8.37
N ARG A 147 2.14 -11.75 9.21
CA ARG A 147 1.05 -12.00 10.17
C ARG A 147 1.57 -12.46 11.53
N GLU A 148 0.84 -12.09 12.58
CA GLU A 148 1.13 -12.45 13.97
C GLU A 148 -0.13 -13.01 14.62
N ALA A 149 -0.02 -14.11 15.37
CA ALA A 149 -1.15 -14.75 16.07
C ALA A 149 -2.40 -14.96 15.17
N CYS A 150 -2.19 -15.38 13.91
CA CYS A 150 -3.27 -15.57 12.95
C CYS A 150 -4.17 -16.74 13.37
N VAL A 151 -5.49 -16.49 13.47
CA VAL A 151 -6.52 -17.50 13.80
C VAL A 151 -7.02 -18.23 12.56
N GLN A 152 -6.43 -18.02 11.39
CA GLN A 152 -6.78 -18.65 10.12
C GLN A 152 -8.24 -18.45 9.68
N SER A 153 -8.83 -17.28 10.00
CA SER A 153 -10.22 -16.97 9.64
C SER A 153 -10.50 -16.95 8.13
N GLY A 154 -9.46 -16.74 7.30
CA GLY A 154 -9.58 -16.73 5.83
C GLY A 154 -10.04 -15.40 5.20
N TYR A 155 -10.46 -14.43 5.98
CA TYR A 155 -11.05 -13.18 5.50
C TYR A 155 -10.00 -12.04 5.26
N CYS A 156 -8.77 -12.37 4.90
CA CYS A 156 -7.71 -11.38 4.72
C CYS A 156 -8.08 -10.27 3.74
N ILE A 157 -8.82 -10.58 2.68
CA ILE A 157 -9.21 -9.62 1.64
C ILE A 157 -10.28 -8.61 2.12
N LEU A 158 -10.98 -8.90 3.20
CA LEU A 158 -12.02 -8.04 3.77
C LEU A 158 -11.57 -7.26 5.01
N GLY A 159 -10.25 -7.16 5.22
CA GLY A 159 -9.67 -6.65 6.45
C GLY A 159 -9.48 -7.77 7.50
N CYS A 160 -8.65 -7.50 8.50
CA CYS A 160 -8.36 -8.49 9.54
C CYS A 160 -8.94 -8.03 10.87
N SER A 161 -10.07 -8.63 11.29
CA SER A 161 -10.76 -8.31 12.56
C SER A 161 -9.95 -8.67 13.81
N TYR A 162 -8.81 -9.35 13.65
CA TYR A 162 -7.98 -9.85 14.76
C TYR A 162 -6.63 -9.13 14.89
N ASP A 163 -6.37 -8.06 14.09
CA ASP A 163 -5.06 -7.39 13.97
C ASP A 163 -3.88 -8.33 13.71
N ALA A 164 -4.17 -9.57 13.31
CA ALA A 164 -3.15 -10.56 12.99
C ALA A 164 -2.35 -10.20 11.75
N LYS A 165 -3.00 -9.64 10.71
CA LYS A 165 -2.33 -9.10 9.54
C LYS A 165 -1.58 -7.83 9.92
N GLN A 166 -0.27 -7.82 9.72
CA GLN A 166 0.59 -6.70 10.00
C GLN A 166 0.59 -5.71 8.80
N SER A 167 -0.60 -5.17 8.51
CA SER A 167 -0.80 -4.14 7.49
C SER A 167 -0.20 -2.80 7.94
N MET A 168 -0.12 -1.83 7.03
CA MET A 168 0.30 -0.48 7.40
C MET A 168 -0.63 0.16 8.44
N LEU A 169 -1.91 -0.22 8.45
CA LEU A 169 -2.90 0.26 9.42
C LEU A 169 -2.49 -0.03 10.87
N VAL A 170 -1.93 -1.20 11.14
CA VAL A 170 -1.57 -1.63 12.51
C VAL A 170 -0.08 -1.52 12.81
N THR A 171 0.74 -1.14 11.83
CA THR A 171 2.20 -1.05 11.99
C THR A 171 2.74 0.37 11.79
N TYR A 172 2.96 0.76 10.54
CA TYR A 172 3.64 2.04 10.22
C TYR A 172 2.75 3.28 10.45
N VAL A 173 1.43 3.18 10.26
CA VAL A 173 0.53 4.32 10.53
C VAL A 173 0.55 4.68 12.01
N PRO A 174 0.32 3.77 12.97
CA PRO A 174 0.43 4.09 14.38
C PRO A 174 1.86 4.51 14.81
N ARG A 175 2.91 4.00 14.15
CA ARG A 175 4.29 4.45 14.39
C ARG A 175 4.46 5.92 13.97
N ALA A 176 3.98 6.29 12.79
CA ALA A 176 4.02 7.66 12.30
C ALA A 176 3.27 8.63 13.24
N GLU A 177 2.07 8.24 13.68
CA GLU A 177 1.26 9.04 14.61
C GLU A 177 1.93 9.22 15.97
N ARG A 178 2.51 8.16 16.54
CA ARG A 178 3.31 8.27 17.79
C ARG A 178 4.53 9.18 17.65
N ALA A 179 5.11 9.26 16.46
CA ALA A 179 6.21 10.18 16.13
C ALA A 179 5.74 11.60 15.79
N GLY A 180 4.42 11.88 15.87
CA GLY A 180 3.85 13.20 15.68
C GLY A 180 3.27 13.48 14.29
N ALA A 181 3.25 12.51 13.37
CA ALA A 181 2.57 12.67 12.09
C ALA A 181 1.05 12.78 12.26
N ARG A 182 0.43 13.61 11.43
CA ARG A 182 -1.03 13.76 11.37
C ARG A 182 -1.58 13.02 10.18
N VAL A 183 -2.43 12.03 10.40
CA VAL A 183 -3.10 11.26 9.35
C VAL A 183 -4.53 11.76 9.19
N LEU A 184 -4.81 12.38 8.06
CA LEU A 184 -6.13 12.91 7.71
C LEU A 184 -6.79 11.92 6.75
N SER A 185 -7.74 11.15 7.28
CA SER A 185 -8.63 10.29 6.49
C SER A 185 -9.74 11.10 5.84
N ASN A 186 -10.41 10.55 4.84
CA ASN A 186 -11.42 11.24 4.03
C ASN A 186 -10.90 12.55 3.40
N ALA A 187 -9.62 12.63 3.15
CA ALA A 187 -8.92 13.81 2.64
C ALA A 187 -8.33 13.51 1.25
N ARG A 188 -9.11 13.82 0.21
CA ARG A 188 -8.69 13.58 -1.17
C ARG A 188 -7.82 14.72 -1.68
N ALA A 189 -6.63 14.40 -2.15
CA ALA A 189 -5.77 15.33 -2.88
C ALA A 189 -6.31 15.53 -4.31
N ASP A 190 -6.66 16.75 -4.66
CA ASP A 190 -7.15 17.08 -6.01
C ASP A 190 -6.02 17.57 -6.91
N ARG A 191 -5.05 18.32 -6.35
CA ARG A 191 -3.94 18.90 -7.09
C ARG A 191 -2.72 19.17 -6.19
N ILE A 192 -1.53 18.93 -6.71
CA ILE A 192 -0.29 19.43 -6.13
C ILE A 192 -0.12 20.90 -6.55
N ASP A 193 0.05 21.79 -5.60
CA ASP A 193 0.26 23.21 -5.85
C ASP A 193 1.74 23.48 -6.15
N VAL A 194 2.01 23.96 -7.36
CA VAL A 194 3.35 24.27 -7.85
C VAL A 194 3.36 25.70 -8.38
N SER A 195 4.28 26.52 -7.90
CA SER A 195 4.53 27.89 -8.40
C SER A 195 6.02 28.11 -8.58
N ASP A 196 6.41 28.73 -9.70
CA ASP A 196 7.80 29.03 -10.06
C ASP A 196 8.71 27.78 -10.04
N GLY A 197 8.16 26.63 -10.50
CA GLY A 197 8.87 25.35 -10.52
C GLY A 197 9.10 24.71 -9.15
N ARG A 198 8.48 25.24 -8.10
CA ARG A 198 8.60 24.72 -6.72
C ARG A 198 7.24 24.29 -6.18
N VAL A 199 7.24 23.16 -5.48
CA VAL A 199 6.06 22.69 -4.74
C VAL A 199 5.74 23.70 -3.62
N ARG A 200 4.47 24.04 -3.47
CA ARG A 200 3.92 24.89 -2.39
C ARG A 200 3.07 24.09 -1.41
N GLY A 201 2.51 22.96 -1.86
CA GLY A 201 1.64 22.13 -1.05
C GLY A 201 0.69 21.28 -1.86
N VAL A 202 -0.43 20.95 -1.27
CA VAL A 202 -1.50 20.16 -1.87
C VAL A 202 -2.85 20.81 -1.60
N VAL A 203 -3.66 20.95 -2.64
CA VAL A 203 -5.06 21.35 -2.54
C VAL A 203 -5.94 20.12 -2.73
N GLY A 204 -6.97 20.02 -1.92
CA GLY A 204 -7.86 18.87 -1.94
C GLY A 204 -9.21 19.17 -1.31
N ARG A 205 -9.95 18.14 -0.99
CA ARG A 205 -11.26 18.22 -0.35
C ARG A 205 -11.46 17.10 0.66
N VAL A 206 -12.20 17.42 1.72
CA VAL A 206 -12.82 16.40 2.55
C VAL A 206 -13.85 15.68 1.68
N VAL A 207 -13.88 14.35 1.74
CA VAL A 207 -14.88 13.53 1.04
C VAL A 207 -15.63 12.67 2.05
N ASP A 208 -16.89 12.38 1.78
CA ASP A 208 -17.64 11.40 2.56
C ASP A 208 -17.30 9.95 2.14
N HIS A 209 -17.96 8.96 2.74
CA HIS A 209 -17.75 7.56 2.42
C HIS A 209 -18.10 7.20 0.96
N ALA A 210 -19.03 7.92 0.36
CA ALA A 210 -19.38 7.77 -1.05
C ALA A 210 -18.42 8.51 -2.00
N GLY A 211 -17.47 9.28 -1.44
CA GLY A 211 -16.53 10.10 -2.20
C GLY A 211 -17.07 11.46 -2.62
N ILE A 212 -18.24 11.86 -2.08
CA ILE A 212 -18.84 13.15 -2.40
C ILE A 212 -17.99 14.27 -1.76
N PRO A 213 -17.55 15.26 -2.54
CA PRO A 213 -16.68 16.31 -2.06
C PRO A 213 -17.42 17.33 -1.17
N GLY A 214 -16.78 17.67 -0.05
CA GLY A 214 -17.21 18.71 0.88
C GLY A 214 -16.20 19.86 0.98
N ALA A 215 -15.78 20.20 2.19
CA ALA A 215 -14.89 21.33 2.49
C ALA A 215 -13.53 21.22 1.77
N CYS A 216 -13.00 22.38 1.37
CA CYS A 216 -11.67 22.47 0.76
C CYS A 216 -10.58 22.22 1.80
N ILE A 217 -9.50 21.61 1.36
CA ILE A 217 -8.25 21.39 2.10
C ILE A 217 -7.13 22.13 1.36
N ASP A 218 -6.36 22.93 2.08
CA ASP A 218 -5.13 23.56 1.61
C ASP A 218 -4.01 23.22 2.60
N VAL A 219 -3.08 22.37 2.20
CA VAL A 219 -1.92 22.00 3.01
C VAL A 219 -0.67 22.61 2.40
N ARG A 220 -0.04 23.52 3.14
CA ARG A 220 1.23 24.10 2.75
C ARG A 220 2.39 23.18 3.14
N ALA A 221 3.26 22.86 2.20
CA ALA A 221 4.39 21.97 2.42
C ALA A 221 5.59 22.36 1.55
N LYS A 222 6.79 22.16 2.10
CA LYS A 222 8.06 22.35 1.37
C LYS A 222 8.36 21.17 0.44
N VAL A 223 7.89 19.98 0.81
CA VAL A 223 8.07 18.72 0.08
C VAL A 223 6.74 17.98 0.07
N VAL A 224 6.40 17.39 -1.05
CA VAL A 224 5.24 16.49 -1.20
C VAL A 224 5.75 15.12 -1.64
N VAL A 225 5.45 14.10 -0.85
CA VAL A 225 5.71 12.71 -1.20
C VAL A 225 4.46 12.13 -1.85
N LEU A 226 4.57 11.78 -3.13
CA LEU A 226 3.48 11.20 -3.89
C LEU A 226 3.46 9.68 -3.71
N ALA A 227 2.46 9.18 -2.99
CA ALA A 227 2.33 7.76 -2.63
C ALA A 227 0.90 7.23 -2.80
N ALA A 228 0.18 7.74 -3.79
CA ALA A 228 -1.23 7.42 -4.04
C ALA A 228 -1.45 6.10 -4.82
N GLY A 229 -0.40 5.30 -4.99
CA GLY A 229 -0.44 4.04 -5.75
C GLY A 229 -0.19 4.23 -7.25
N ALA A 230 -0.12 3.11 -7.97
CA ALA A 230 0.32 3.09 -9.37
C ALA A 230 -0.63 3.84 -10.33
N ILE A 231 -1.91 3.93 -9.99
CA ILE A 231 -2.92 4.58 -10.85
C ILE A 231 -3.15 6.03 -10.42
N ALA A 232 -3.40 6.29 -9.14
CA ALA A 232 -3.74 7.63 -8.70
C ALA A 232 -2.53 8.57 -8.63
N SER A 233 -1.29 8.06 -8.52
CA SER A 233 -0.10 8.91 -8.55
C SER A 233 0.11 9.58 -9.90
N PRO A 234 0.17 8.87 -11.04
CA PRO A 234 0.29 9.52 -12.34
C PRO A 234 -0.94 10.40 -12.66
N ASP A 235 -2.15 9.98 -12.29
CA ASP A 235 -3.35 10.81 -12.46
C ASP A 235 -3.22 12.16 -11.73
N LEU A 236 -2.76 12.15 -10.47
CA LEU A 236 -2.56 13.37 -9.69
C LEU A 236 -1.47 14.28 -10.32
N LEU A 237 -0.39 13.71 -10.86
CA LEU A 237 0.62 14.48 -11.58
C LEU A 237 0.04 15.14 -12.84
N LEU A 238 -0.72 14.41 -13.63
CA LEU A 238 -1.36 14.92 -14.86
C LEU A 238 -2.37 16.03 -14.54
N ARG A 239 -3.25 15.80 -13.56
CA ARG A 239 -4.23 16.81 -13.11
C ARG A 239 -3.56 18.05 -12.53
N SER A 240 -2.40 17.90 -11.90
CA SER A 240 -1.61 19.01 -11.37
C SER A 240 -0.86 19.79 -12.44
N ARG A 241 -0.91 19.36 -13.70
CA ARG A 241 -0.21 19.96 -14.85
C ARG A 241 1.30 20.07 -14.62
N ILE A 242 1.88 19.14 -13.88
CA ILE A 242 3.32 19.05 -13.68
C ILE A 242 3.95 18.58 -15.00
N ALA A 243 5.06 19.22 -15.40
CA ALA A 243 5.70 18.94 -16.67
C ALA A 243 6.08 17.44 -16.82
N ASN A 244 5.54 16.79 -17.84
CA ASN A 244 5.85 15.41 -18.22
C ASN A 244 6.78 15.41 -19.44
N ARG A 245 8.02 15.87 -19.26
CA ARG A 245 9.00 16.04 -20.37
C ARG A 245 9.41 14.69 -21.00
N SER A 246 9.39 13.61 -20.23
CA SER A 246 9.70 12.27 -20.73
C SER A 246 8.53 11.62 -21.47
N GLY A 247 7.30 12.12 -21.28
CA GLY A 247 6.08 11.50 -21.78
C GLY A 247 5.72 10.17 -21.09
N GLN A 248 6.39 9.80 -19.99
CA GLN A 248 6.22 8.49 -19.34
C GLN A 248 5.17 8.48 -18.23
N VAL A 249 4.75 9.66 -17.74
CA VAL A 249 3.73 9.68 -16.67
C VAL A 249 2.40 9.17 -17.20
N GLY A 250 1.89 8.09 -16.60
CA GLY A 250 0.61 7.48 -16.96
C GLY A 250 0.68 6.49 -18.15
N ARG A 251 1.86 6.01 -18.49
CA ARG A 251 2.08 4.97 -19.52
C ARG A 251 2.51 3.66 -18.90
#